data_00fecd4b5a7e7b6fc3ae789a7b0f4720
#
_entry.id   00fecd4b5a7e7b6fc3ae789a7b0f4720
#
_cell.length_a   1.000
_cell.length_b   1.000
_cell.length_c   1.000
_cell.angle_alpha   90.00
_cell.angle_beta   90.00
_cell.angle_gamma   90.00
#
_symmetry.space_group_name_H-M   'P 1'
#
loop_
_entity.id
_entity.type
_entity.pdbx_description
1 polymer ?
#
loop_
_entity_poly.entity_id
_entity_poly.type
_entity_poly.pdbx_seq_one_letter_code
_entity_poly.pdbx_strand_id
1 'polypeptide(L)'
;YQQTCLNNLQLKENEVKFHAFDLDQGDKFGYWGKKFKQWFKGVKTNDDLKKYSSWFSEYVALAEYFPYHSTQYDSKLDKSFNNKTSYLPTQQFLFNLISKRIVDKDDSVTIIITRSYNKWYEAIPQLKEYENCYETSNPSNPSLKPENLLKVKRYSAKKEVEKVLD
;
A
#
# COMPACT_ATOMS: atom_id res chain seq x y z
N TYR A 1 -1.32 -18.98 -5.16
CA TYR A 1 -1.90 -17.75 -4.59
C TYR A 1 -2.84 -18.06 -3.42
N GLN A 2 -3.95 -18.80 -3.62
CA GLN A 2 -4.92 -19.10 -2.55
C GLN A 2 -4.26 -19.85 -1.37
N GLN A 3 -3.44 -20.86 -1.65
CA GLN A 3 -2.76 -21.62 -0.60
C GLN A 3 -1.77 -20.74 0.18
N THR A 4 -1.04 -19.85 -0.49
CA THR A 4 -0.13 -18.92 0.16
C THR A 4 -0.88 -17.95 1.06
N CYS A 5 -2.02 -17.42 0.61
CA CYS A 5 -2.88 -16.58 1.43
C CYS A 5 -3.40 -17.33 2.67
N LEU A 6 -3.83 -18.59 2.51
CA LEU A 6 -4.27 -19.42 3.64
C LEU A 6 -3.15 -19.70 4.64
N ASN A 7 -1.94 -20.03 4.16
CA ASN A 7 -0.78 -20.26 5.00
C ASN A 7 -0.41 -18.99 5.79
N ASN A 8 -0.45 -17.81 5.13
CA ASN A 8 -0.20 -16.53 5.78
C ASN A 8 -1.24 -16.22 6.86
N LEU A 9 -2.53 -16.46 6.59
CA LEU A 9 -3.59 -16.30 7.57
C LEU A 9 -3.47 -17.25 8.77
N GLN A 10 -2.96 -18.45 8.55
CA GLN A 10 -2.74 -19.45 9.60
C GLN A 10 -1.41 -19.26 10.33
N LEU A 11 -0.61 -18.26 9.94
CA LEU A 11 0.71 -17.97 10.52
C LEU A 11 1.62 -19.21 10.59
N LYS A 12 1.56 -20.04 9.54
CA LYS A 12 2.41 -21.23 9.47
C LYS A 12 3.87 -20.81 9.34
N GLU A 13 4.64 -21.05 10.38
CA GLU A 13 6.07 -20.75 10.39
C GLU A 13 6.77 -21.37 9.17
N ASN A 14 7.71 -20.63 8.58
CA ASN A 14 8.47 -20.98 7.36
C ASN A 14 7.66 -21.08 6.05
N GLU A 15 6.35 -20.89 6.07
CA GLU A 15 5.51 -20.91 4.85
C GLU A 15 4.95 -19.53 4.48
N VAL A 16 5.19 -18.50 5.30
CA VAL A 16 4.76 -17.13 5.02
C VAL A 16 5.59 -16.59 3.86
N LYS A 17 4.92 -16.30 2.75
CA LYS A 17 5.54 -15.76 1.54
C LYS A 17 4.80 -14.51 1.08
N PHE A 18 5.54 -13.63 0.43
CA PHE A 18 4.91 -12.44 -0.15
C PHE A 18 4.01 -12.85 -1.33
N HIS A 19 2.73 -13.02 -1.05
CA HIS A 19 1.73 -13.59 -1.96
C HIS A 19 1.65 -12.90 -3.33
N ALA A 20 2.00 -11.61 -3.40
CA ALA A 20 1.93 -10.84 -4.63
C ALA A 20 2.92 -11.33 -5.72
N PHE A 21 3.92 -12.16 -5.35
CA PHE A 21 4.86 -12.76 -6.29
C PHE A 21 4.52 -14.20 -6.67
N ASP A 22 3.53 -14.79 -6.01
CA ASP A 22 3.11 -16.18 -6.21
C ASP A 22 2.14 -16.37 -7.39
N LEU A 23 1.84 -15.29 -8.10
CA LEU A 23 1.08 -15.37 -9.33
C LEU A 23 1.95 -16.10 -10.35
N ASP A 24 1.51 -17.28 -10.75
CA ASP A 24 2.17 -18.10 -11.77
C ASP A 24 2.08 -17.38 -13.13
N GLN A 25 3.05 -16.54 -13.39
CA GLN A 25 3.14 -15.75 -14.63
C GLN A 25 4.39 -16.13 -15.44
N GLY A 26 5.10 -17.18 -15.05
CA GLY A 26 6.37 -17.55 -15.64
C GLY A 26 7.38 -16.40 -15.59
N ASP A 27 8.05 -16.13 -16.70
CA ASP A 27 9.04 -15.04 -16.79
C ASP A 27 8.43 -13.63 -16.78
N LYS A 28 7.10 -13.50 -16.85
CA LYS A 28 6.44 -12.19 -16.91
C LYS A 28 6.14 -11.67 -15.51
N PHE A 29 6.53 -10.44 -15.26
CA PHE A 29 6.14 -9.76 -14.03
C PHE A 29 4.63 -9.53 -13.96
N GLY A 30 4.01 -9.95 -12.87
CA GLY A 30 2.67 -9.55 -12.49
C GLY A 30 2.61 -8.05 -12.15
N TYR A 31 1.43 -7.58 -11.74
CA TYR A 31 1.24 -6.16 -11.40
C TYR A 31 2.25 -5.65 -10.38
N TRP A 32 2.36 -6.30 -9.23
CA TRP A 32 3.29 -5.91 -8.17
C TRP A 32 4.75 -6.15 -8.52
N GLY A 33 5.06 -7.23 -9.24
CA GLY A 33 6.40 -7.47 -9.73
C GLY A 33 6.93 -6.33 -10.61
N LYS A 34 6.08 -5.76 -11.49
CA LYS A 34 6.43 -4.57 -12.28
C LYS A 34 6.72 -3.35 -11.43
N LYS A 35 6.08 -3.22 -10.26
CA LYS A 35 6.29 -2.09 -9.34
C LYS A 35 7.57 -2.27 -8.53
N PHE A 36 7.83 -3.46 -8.01
CA PHE A 36 8.95 -3.73 -7.11
C PHE A 36 10.28 -4.07 -7.80
N LYS A 37 10.26 -4.55 -9.04
CA LYS A 37 11.51 -4.93 -9.75
C LYS A 37 12.58 -3.83 -9.77
N GLN A 38 12.18 -2.59 -9.62
CA GLN A 38 13.08 -1.44 -9.70
C GLN A 38 13.84 -1.18 -8.38
N TRP A 39 13.43 -1.81 -7.30
CA TRP A 39 14.10 -1.69 -6.00
C TRP A 39 15.39 -2.52 -5.94
N PHE A 40 15.55 -3.48 -6.86
CA PHE A 40 16.68 -4.40 -6.84
C PHE A 40 17.44 -4.38 -8.16
N LYS A 41 18.77 -4.26 -8.05
CA LYS A 41 19.65 -4.35 -9.22
C LYS A 41 19.67 -5.80 -9.74
N GLY A 42 19.64 -5.95 -11.06
CA GLY A 42 19.80 -7.26 -11.70
C GLY A 42 18.55 -8.11 -11.81
N VAL A 43 17.41 -7.66 -11.30
CA VAL A 43 16.12 -8.36 -11.45
C VAL A 43 15.61 -8.19 -12.88
N LYS A 44 15.52 -9.30 -13.62
CA LYS A 44 15.05 -9.34 -15.01
C LYS A 44 13.76 -10.13 -15.17
N THR A 45 13.49 -11.08 -14.28
CA THR A 45 12.34 -11.99 -14.34
C THR A 45 11.55 -11.95 -13.03
N ASN A 46 10.34 -12.52 -13.04
CA ASN A 46 9.56 -12.71 -11.83
C ASN A 46 10.23 -13.68 -10.85
N ASP A 47 10.94 -14.68 -11.37
CA ASP A 47 11.67 -15.64 -10.55
C ASP A 47 12.85 -15.00 -9.80
N ASP A 48 13.45 -13.95 -10.37
CA ASP A 48 14.44 -13.17 -9.63
C ASP A 48 13.80 -12.45 -8.43
N LEU A 49 12.57 -11.94 -8.56
CA LEU A 49 11.83 -11.33 -7.44
C LEU A 49 11.43 -12.36 -6.38
N LYS A 50 11.07 -13.57 -6.78
CA LYS A 50 10.69 -14.65 -5.83
C LYS A 50 11.82 -14.97 -4.84
N LYS A 51 13.08 -14.78 -5.23
CA LYS A 51 14.25 -14.92 -4.35
C LYS A 51 14.20 -13.96 -3.15
N TYR A 52 13.54 -12.84 -3.30
CA TYR A 52 13.34 -11.84 -2.22
C TYR A 52 12.02 -12.03 -1.46
N SER A 53 11.25 -13.09 -1.74
CA SER A 53 9.91 -13.27 -1.19
C SER A 53 9.89 -13.29 0.35
N SER A 54 10.87 -13.94 0.98
CA SER A 54 10.98 -13.97 2.45
C SER A 54 11.22 -12.56 3.01
N TRP A 55 12.14 -11.81 2.40
CA TRP A 55 12.39 -10.41 2.79
C TRP A 55 11.12 -9.56 2.65
N PHE A 56 10.41 -9.68 1.52
CA PHE A 56 9.16 -8.94 1.33
C PHE A 56 8.09 -9.33 2.35
N SER A 57 8.01 -10.60 2.75
CA SER A 57 7.06 -11.05 3.76
C SER A 57 7.34 -10.45 5.13
N GLU A 58 8.59 -10.18 5.43
CA GLU A 58 9.02 -9.61 6.70
C GLU A 58 8.86 -8.07 6.73
N TYR A 59 9.20 -7.39 5.64
CA TYR A 59 9.34 -5.93 5.63
C TYR A 59 8.25 -5.18 4.84
N VAL A 60 7.42 -5.87 4.06
CA VAL A 60 6.44 -5.21 3.19
C VAL A 60 5.05 -5.77 3.41
N ALA A 61 4.11 -4.91 3.74
CA ALA A 61 2.69 -5.22 3.79
C ALA A 61 1.95 -4.47 2.66
N LEU A 62 1.04 -5.16 1.98
CA LEU A 62 0.11 -4.55 1.04
C LEU A 62 -1.24 -4.37 1.72
N ALA A 63 -1.72 -3.15 1.76
CA ALA A 63 -3.02 -2.80 2.34
C ALA A 63 -3.97 -2.29 1.25
N GLU A 64 -5.10 -2.94 1.12
CA GLU A 64 -6.16 -2.54 0.20
C GLU A 64 -7.19 -1.70 0.95
N TYR A 65 -7.52 -0.51 0.43
CA TYR A 65 -8.58 0.32 1.02
C TYR A 65 -9.92 -0.41 1.03
N PHE A 66 -10.20 -1.15 -0.05
CA PHE A 66 -11.37 -2.02 -0.15
C PHE A 66 -10.92 -3.48 -0.15
N PRO A 67 -11.16 -4.24 0.94
CA PRO A 67 -10.52 -5.53 1.18
C PRO A 67 -11.09 -6.70 0.35
N TYR A 68 -12.10 -6.45 -0.48
CA TYR A 68 -12.71 -7.50 -1.28
C TYR A 68 -12.11 -7.55 -2.68
N HIS A 69 -11.60 -8.73 -3.05
CA HIS A 69 -11.15 -8.98 -4.40
C HIS A 69 -12.34 -9.06 -5.35
N SER A 70 -12.31 -8.22 -6.37
CA SER A 70 -13.24 -8.24 -7.48
C SER A 70 -12.44 -8.22 -8.77
N THR A 71 -12.95 -8.85 -9.82
CA THR A 71 -12.34 -8.84 -11.16
C THR A 71 -12.31 -7.43 -11.76
N GLN A 72 -13.22 -6.57 -11.31
CA GLN A 72 -13.27 -5.15 -11.66
C GLN A 72 -13.68 -4.34 -10.43
N TYR A 73 -13.05 -3.16 -10.27
CA TYR A 73 -13.46 -2.20 -9.27
C TYR A 73 -14.86 -1.67 -9.62
N ASP A 74 -15.84 -1.93 -8.75
CA ASP A 74 -17.19 -1.37 -8.88
C ASP A 74 -17.36 -0.19 -7.91
N SER A 75 -17.40 1.01 -8.49
CA SER A 75 -17.61 2.24 -7.72
C SER A 75 -18.99 2.31 -7.05
N LYS A 76 -19.98 1.52 -7.50
CA LYS A 76 -21.30 1.45 -6.88
C LYS A 76 -21.26 0.64 -5.60
N LEU A 77 -20.53 -0.47 -5.59
CA LEU A 77 -20.28 -1.24 -4.37
C LEU A 77 -19.53 -0.38 -3.35
N ASP A 78 -18.45 0.28 -3.76
CA ASP A 78 -17.70 1.19 -2.90
C ASP A 78 -18.61 2.28 -2.29
N LYS A 79 -19.48 2.90 -3.08
CA LYS A 79 -20.45 3.90 -2.60
C LYS A 79 -21.52 3.32 -1.69
N SER A 80 -21.98 2.09 -1.92
CA SER A 80 -23.02 1.45 -1.10
C SER A 80 -22.50 1.03 0.27
N PHE A 81 -21.21 0.68 0.38
CA PHE A 81 -20.56 0.30 1.62
C PHE A 81 -19.90 1.48 2.35
N ASN A 82 -19.51 2.52 1.63
CA ASN A 82 -18.94 3.75 2.18
C ASN A 82 -20.03 4.81 2.40
N ASN A 83 -21.15 4.47 2.99
CA ASN A 83 -21.95 5.49 3.65
C ASN A 83 -21.04 6.17 4.67
N LYS A 84 -20.93 7.50 4.57
CA LYS A 84 -19.99 8.38 5.31
C LYS A 84 -19.91 8.18 6.83
N THR A 85 -20.64 7.24 7.38
CA THR A 85 -20.78 7.01 8.82
C THR A 85 -20.23 5.67 9.32
N SER A 86 -19.91 4.71 8.45
CA SER A 86 -19.39 3.42 8.93
C SER A 86 -18.49 2.74 7.90
N TYR A 87 -17.27 2.47 8.29
CA TYR A 87 -16.37 1.59 7.57
C TYR A 87 -16.68 0.12 7.86
N LEU A 88 -16.33 -0.76 6.93
CA LEU A 88 -16.39 -2.21 7.17
C LEU A 88 -15.48 -2.60 8.35
N PRO A 89 -15.82 -3.64 9.13
CA PRO A 89 -14.99 -4.06 10.26
C PRO A 89 -13.52 -4.31 9.87
N THR A 90 -13.29 -4.89 8.70
CA THR A 90 -11.93 -5.14 8.16
C THR A 90 -11.19 -3.83 7.82
N GLN A 91 -11.89 -2.84 7.28
CA GLN A 91 -11.32 -1.51 7.05
C GLN A 91 -11.00 -0.83 8.38
N GLN A 92 -11.92 -0.87 9.34
CA GLN A 92 -11.74 -0.27 10.66
C GLN A 92 -10.54 -0.90 11.39
N PHE A 93 -10.41 -2.22 11.32
CA PHE A 93 -9.25 -2.92 11.86
C PHE A 93 -7.93 -2.43 11.25
N LEU A 94 -7.88 -2.35 9.91
CA LEU A 94 -6.70 -1.87 9.18
C LEU A 94 -6.37 -0.41 9.53
N PHE A 95 -7.37 0.47 9.56
CA PHE A 95 -7.16 1.88 9.88
C PHE A 95 -6.67 2.06 11.31
N ASN A 96 -7.21 1.30 12.27
CA ASN A 96 -6.74 1.31 13.65
C ASN A 96 -5.30 0.81 13.77
N LEU A 97 -4.93 -0.23 13.02
CA LEU A 97 -3.56 -0.75 13.00
C LEU A 97 -2.57 0.29 12.48
N ILE A 98 -2.90 0.97 11.37
CA ILE A 98 -2.06 2.03 10.80
C ILE A 98 -1.99 3.22 11.75
N SER A 99 -3.14 3.67 12.27
CA SER A 99 -3.20 4.80 13.21
C SER A 99 -2.36 4.54 14.46
N LYS A 100 -2.38 3.32 14.98
CA LYS A 100 -1.56 2.93 16.15
C LYS A 100 -0.07 3.08 15.85
N ARG A 101 0.41 2.62 14.70
CA ARG A 101 1.82 2.77 14.29
C ARG A 101 2.24 4.24 14.22
N ILE A 102 1.38 5.11 13.68
CA ILE A 102 1.63 6.55 13.61
C ILE A 102 1.67 7.18 15.00
N VAL A 103 0.70 6.85 15.87
CA VAL A 103 0.62 7.38 17.23
C VAL A 103 1.81 6.92 18.07
N ASP A 104 2.21 5.67 17.95
CA ASP A 104 3.38 5.11 18.64
C ASP A 104 4.70 5.70 18.11
N LYS A 105 4.65 6.55 17.09
CA LYS A 105 5.81 7.16 16.41
C LYS A 105 6.82 6.12 15.96
N ASP A 106 6.32 5.07 15.33
CA ASP A 106 7.17 4.00 14.78
C ASP A 106 7.84 4.51 13.48
N ASP A 107 8.92 5.23 13.63
CA ASP A 107 9.68 5.84 12.53
C ASP A 107 10.29 4.80 11.57
N SER A 108 10.28 3.51 11.96
CA SER A 108 10.73 2.42 11.08
C SER A 108 9.74 2.11 9.97
N VAL A 109 8.47 2.53 10.11
CA VAL A 109 7.41 2.23 9.14
C VAL A 109 7.32 3.34 8.09
N THR A 110 7.51 2.98 6.83
CA THR A 110 7.24 3.86 5.68
C THR A 110 5.89 3.50 5.07
N ILE A 111 5.02 4.50 4.92
CA ILE A 111 3.70 4.34 4.33
C ILE A 111 3.70 4.96 2.94
N ILE A 112 3.34 4.17 1.92
CA ILE A 112 3.24 4.64 0.53
C ILE A 112 1.81 4.47 0.06
N ILE A 113 1.12 5.59 -0.17
CA ILE A 113 -0.23 5.60 -0.71
C ILE A 113 -0.14 5.64 -2.23
N THR A 114 -0.59 4.58 -2.89
CA THR A 114 -0.48 4.46 -4.34
C THR A 114 -1.68 5.03 -5.09
N ARG A 115 -2.87 5.01 -4.46
CA ARG A 115 -4.14 5.44 -5.06
C ARG A 115 -5.12 5.93 -4.00
N SER A 116 -6.18 6.62 -4.45
CA SER A 116 -7.30 7.03 -3.59
C SER A 116 -6.87 7.84 -2.36
N TYR A 117 -5.90 8.74 -2.51
CA TYR A 117 -5.29 9.52 -1.43
C TYR A 117 -6.32 10.14 -0.48
N ASN A 118 -7.32 10.84 -1.03
CA ASN A 118 -8.33 11.51 -0.22
C ASN A 118 -9.10 10.56 0.69
N LYS A 119 -9.41 9.34 0.21
CA LYS A 119 -10.10 8.33 1.01
C LYS A 119 -9.25 7.86 2.19
N TRP A 120 -7.95 7.66 1.98
CA TRP A 120 -7.01 7.30 3.04
C TRP A 120 -6.89 8.43 4.07
N TYR A 121 -6.83 9.69 3.63
CA TYR A 121 -6.76 10.86 4.53
C TYR A 121 -8.06 11.13 5.28
N GLU A 122 -9.22 10.80 4.70
CA GLU A 122 -10.50 10.83 5.40
C GLU A 122 -10.57 9.76 6.49
N ALA A 123 -10.08 8.55 6.18
CA ALA A 123 -10.11 7.43 7.11
C ALA A 123 -9.06 7.55 8.23
N ILE A 124 -7.88 8.07 7.90
CA ILE A 124 -6.73 8.20 8.81
C ILE A 124 -6.13 9.60 8.63
N PRO A 125 -6.69 10.65 9.25
CA PRO A 125 -6.20 12.03 9.09
C PRO A 125 -4.73 12.22 9.48
N GLN A 126 -4.23 11.42 10.42
CA GLN A 126 -2.84 11.44 10.90
C GLN A 126 -1.81 11.18 9.81
N LEU A 127 -2.20 10.52 8.69
CA LEU A 127 -1.30 10.29 7.56
C LEU A 127 -0.74 11.57 6.95
N LYS A 128 -1.48 12.68 7.05
CA LYS A 128 -1.04 13.99 6.53
C LYS A 128 0.15 14.56 7.29
N GLU A 129 0.26 14.22 8.57
CA GLU A 129 1.31 14.74 9.46
C GLU A 129 2.43 13.71 9.69
N TYR A 130 2.24 12.47 9.23
CA TYR A 130 3.22 11.42 9.43
C TYR A 130 4.44 11.62 8.52
N GLU A 131 5.62 11.77 9.12
CA GLU A 131 6.87 12.12 8.42
C GLU A 131 7.23 11.13 7.31
N ASN A 132 6.99 9.83 7.53
CA ASN A 132 7.33 8.77 6.60
C ASN A 132 6.15 8.34 5.72
N CYS A 133 5.21 9.26 5.45
CA CYS A 133 4.11 9.04 4.51
C CYS A 133 4.44 9.67 3.15
N TYR A 134 4.22 8.88 2.10
CA TYR A 134 4.47 9.26 0.71
C TYR A 134 3.26 8.95 -0.17
N GLU A 135 3.09 9.75 -1.21
CA GLU A 135 2.17 9.51 -2.31
C GLU A 135 2.95 9.18 -3.59
N THR A 136 2.37 8.38 -4.47
CA THR A 136 2.92 8.26 -5.82
C THR A 136 2.53 9.46 -6.68
N SER A 137 3.42 9.98 -7.49
CA SER A 137 3.18 11.15 -8.35
C SER A 137 2.05 10.97 -9.37
N ASN A 138 1.72 9.72 -9.71
CA ASN A 138 0.64 9.39 -10.65
C ASN A 138 -0.26 8.26 -10.10
N PRO A 139 -1.43 8.58 -9.56
CA PRO A 139 -2.35 7.58 -9.00
C PRO A 139 -2.99 6.65 -10.04
N SER A 140 -3.07 7.06 -11.31
CA SER A 140 -3.63 6.23 -12.39
C SER A 140 -2.66 5.12 -12.80
N ASN A 141 -1.36 5.42 -12.78
CA ASN A 141 -0.30 4.44 -13.02
C ASN A 141 0.82 4.62 -11.99
N PRO A 142 0.61 4.18 -10.75
CA PRO A 142 1.54 4.41 -9.67
C PRO A 142 2.90 3.76 -9.94
N SER A 143 3.96 4.48 -9.64
CA SER A 143 5.34 4.01 -9.70
C SER A 143 5.95 4.11 -8.31
N LEU A 144 6.63 3.04 -7.88
CA LEU A 144 7.32 2.99 -6.59
C LEU A 144 8.80 3.41 -6.69
N LYS A 145 9.22 4.01 -7.81
CA LYS A 145 10.55 4.60 -7.91
C LYS A 145 10.70 5.76 -6.92
N PRO A 146 11.85 5.90 -6.25
CA PRO A 146 12.06 6.99 -5.27
C PRO A 146 11.74 8.38 -5.82
N GLU A 147 12.11 8.67 -7.06
CA GLU A 147 11.83 9.94 -7.72
C GLU A 147 10.33 10.23 -7.96
N ASN A 148 9.49 9.20 -7.89
CA ASN A 148 8.05 9.30 -8.05
C ASN A 148 7.29 9.27 -6.72
N LEU A 149 8.00 9.26 -5.59
CA LEU A 149 7.40 9.30 -4.27
C LEU A 149 7.48 10.73 -3.71
N LEU A 150 6.32 11.30 -3.43
CA LEU A 150 6.19 12.68 -2.95
C LEU A 150 5.84 12.65 -1.47
N LYS A 151 6.59 13.35 -0.63
CA LYS A 151 6.25 13.52 0.80
C LYS A 151 4.95 14.31 0.94
N VAL A 152 4.01 13.77 1.69
CA VAL A 152 2.70 14.38 1.94
C VAL A 152 2.83 15.73 2.63
N LYS A 153 3.70 15.84 3.61
CA LYS A 153 3.96 17.07 4.37
C LYS A 153 4.44 18.25 3.51
N ARG A 154 5.04 18.00 2.34
CA ARG A 154 5.43 19.08 1.41
C ARG A 154 4.25 19.76 0.75
N TYR A 155 3.14 19.07 0.57
CA TYR A 155 1.92 19.66 0.00
C TYR A 155 1.20 20.56 0.98
N SER A 156 1.15 20.23 2.26
CA SER A 156 0.56 21.10 3.29
C SER A 156 1.38 22.38 3.45
N ALA A 157 2.70 22.28 3.52
CA ALA A 157 3.59 23.43 3.61
C ALA A 157 3.46 24.38 2.40
N LYS A 158 3.35 23.84 1.19
CA LYS A 158 3.17 24.65 -0.02
C LYS A 158 1.83 25.40 -0.02
N LYS A 159 0.73 24.74 0.38
CA LYS A 159 -0.59 25.38 0.50
C LYS A 159 -0.66 26.43 1.61
N GLU A 160 0.07 26.24 2.70
CA GLU A 160 0.16 27.24 3.77
C GLU A 160 0.97 28.46 3.31
N VAL A 161 2.08 28.26 2.57
CA VAL A 161 2.85 29.35 1.99
C VAL A 161 2.06 30.11 0.92
N GLU A 162 1.31 29.41 0.06
CA GLU A 162 0.44 30.04 -0.94
C GLU A 162 -0.68 30.86 -0.29
N LYS A 163 -1.25 30.44 0.87
CA LYS A 163 -2.25 31.20 1.63
C LYS A 163 -1.71 32.44 2.34
N VAL A 164 -0.42 32.50 2.59
CA VAL A 164 0.23 33.66 3.24
C VAL A 164 0.65 34.72 2.21
N LEU A 165 0.72 34.34 0.92
CA LEU A 165 1.12 35.22 -0.18
C LEU A 165 -0.08 35.81 -0.95
N ASP A 166 -1.32 35.37 -0.69
CA ASP A 166 -2.58 35.96 -1.14
C ASP A 166 -3.16 36.91 -0.05
#